data_e30322fc6b0c0e40108d924910c8a5d9
#
_entry.id   e30322fc6b0c0e40108d924910c8a5d9
#
_cell.length_a   1.000
_cell.length_b   1.000
_cell.length_c   1.000
_cell.angle_alpha   90.00
_cell.angle_beta   90.00
_cell.angle_gamma   90.00
#
_symmetry.space_group_name_H-M   'P 1'
#
loop_
_entity.id
_entity.type
_entity.pdbx_description
1 polymer ?
#
loop_
_entity_poly.entity_id
_entity_poly.type
_entity_poly.pdbx_seq_one_letter_code
_entity_poly.pdbx_strand_id
1 'polypeptide(L)'
;SHIGSRIRITVLDLLVAAYLTWGVFNLWLIRPDWPSLRFWSEWIFLVCTYLAARLFFTDRQKVLAGFIVISGVAQSLWGIMQAIRVLPPGHEYFAATGAFPNPGPWGGYVSISLISCIMTIIDAKKGKNAQVFLYPIAGILCLALFLSDSRASWIASIAVLLYLSWDRLRLGVSFSNKYRIIVATSIAILFAAGSYGLYRYKKESAEGRMLIWKSCVELVSEKFWTGHGIGTFPVLYMDAQAHYVAEHPESRFNMSATNNTQAFNEIIHTIAEQGIIGAIVLLSVIGTAFYYGRRQWTGPVLIGLTTFSLFS
;
A
#
# COMPACT_ATOMS: atom_id res chain seq x y z
N SER A 1 -6.78 -16.35 32.81
CA SER A 1 -6.98 -17.26 31.65
C SER A 1 -8.26 -16.88 30.92
N HIS A 2 -8.15 -15.96 29.95
CA HIS A 2 -9.26 -15.59 29.06
C HIS A 2 -8.90 -15.98 27.60
N ILE A 3 -8.76 -17.27 27.35
CA ILE A 3 -8.64 -17.84 26.00
C ILE A 3 -9.98 -18.50 25.64
N GLY A 4 -11.10 -17.81 25.88
CA GLY A 4 -12.42 -18.38 25.70
C GLY A 4 -13.46 -17.49 25.03
N SER A 5 -13.10 -16.36 24.40
CA SER A 5 -14.03 -15.67 23.53
C SER A 5 -14.17 -16.49 22.24
N ARG A 6 -15.33 -17.13 22.03
CA ARG A 6 -15.63 -17.83 20.77
C ARG A 6 -15.38 -16.88 19.60
N ILE A 7 -14.37 -17.18 18.80
CA ILE A 7 -14.08 -16.44 17.58
C ILE A 7 -15.30 -16.61 16.69
N ARG A 8 -16.03 -15.51 16.49
CA ARG A 8 -17.17 -15.50 15.56
C ARG A 8 -16.62 -15.28 14.15
N ILE A 9 -16.93 -16.21 13.26
CA ILE A 9 -16.63 -16.05 11.82
C ILE A 9 -17.40 -14.82 11.32
N THR A 10 -16.70 -13.92 10.67
CA THR A 10 -17.26 -12.69 10.10
C THR A 10 -17.30 -12.77 8.57
N VAL A 11 -18.03 -11.86 7.93
CA VAL A 11 -18.02 -11.74 6.46
C VAL A 11 -16.61 -11.51 5.93
N LEU A 12 -15.77 -10.77 6.66
CA LEU A 12 -14.37 -10.55 6.28
C LEU A 12 -13.58 -11.87 6.26
N ASP A 13 -13.78 -12.74 7.27
CA ASP A 13 -13.10 -14.05 7.31
C ASP A 13 -13.47 -14.91 6.08
N LEU A 14 -14.75 -14.88 5.68
CA LEU A 14 -15.24 -15.61 4.52
C LEU A 14 -14.68 -15.04 3.20
N LEU A 15 -14.61 -13.72 3.06
CA LEU A 15 -14.05 -13.07 1.88
C LEU A 15 -12.54 -13.30 1.77
N VAL A 16 -11.80 -13.24 2.88
CA VAL A 16 -10.36 -13.59 2.89
C VAL A 16 -10.17 -15.05 2.50
N ALA A 17 -10.97 -15.97 3.06
CA ALA A 17 -10.91 -17.38 2.67
C ALA A 17 -11.25 -17.56 1.18
N ALA A 18 -12.25 -16.85 0.65
CA ALA A 18 -12.61 -16.88 -0.75
C ALA A 18 -11.46 -16.37 -1.65
N TYR A 19 -10.80 -15.28 -1.26
CA TYR A 19 -9.64 -14.73 -2.00
C TYR A 19 -8.48 -15.73 -2.04
N LEU A 20 -8.15 -16.32 -0.89
CA LEU A 20 -7.09 -17.31 -0.79
C LEU A 20 -7.42 -18.59 -1.59
N THR A 21 -8.65 -19.07 -1.51
CA THR A 21 -9.12 -20.24 -2.28
C THR A 21 -9.11 -19.96 -3.77
N TRP A 22 -9.58 -18.78 -4.19
CA TRP A 22 -9.55 -18.37 -5.59
C TRP A 22 -8.12 -18.35 -6.13
N GLY A 23 -7.16 -17.82 -5.38
CA GLY A 23 -5.78 -17.79 -5.79
C GLY A 23 -5.17 -19.18 -5.98
N VAL A 24 -5.40 -20.10 -5.03
CA VAL A 24 -4.94 -21.49 -5.16
C VAL A 24 -5.62 -22.18 -6.35
N PHE A 25 -6.95 -22.00 -6.52
CA PHE A 25 -7.70 -22.56 -7.65
C PHE A 25 -7.21 -22.00 -8.99
N ASN A 26 -7.00 -20.68 -9.06
CA ASN A 26 -6.48 -20.01 -10.23
C ASN A 26 -5.11 -20.55 -10.66
N LEU A 27 -4.19 -20.70 -9.69
CA LEU A 27 -2.89 -21.30 -9.94
C LEU A 27 -2.99 -22.73 -10.45
N TRP A 28 -3.79 -23.57 -9.77
CA TRP A 28 -3.93 -24.98 -10.09
C TRP A 28 -4.58 -25.20 -11.47
N LEU A 29 -5.57 -24.39 -11.83
CA LEU A 29 -6.33 -24.52 -13.08
C LEU A 29 -5.57 -23.97 -14.30
N ILE A 30 -4.84 -22.85 -14.12
CA ILE A 30 -4.29 -22.10 -15.26
C ILE A 30 -2.83 -22.43 -15.50
N ARG A 31 -2.07 -22.69 -14.44
CA ARG A 31 -0.62 -22.98 -14.52
C ARG A 31 -0.20 -24.05 -13.52
N PRO A 32 -0.65 -25.30 -13.67
CA PRO A 32 -0.33 -26.38 -12.75
C PRO A 32 1.19 -26.67 -12.65
N ASP A 33 1.95 -26.30 -13.68
CA ASP A 33 3.41 -26.50 -13.74
C ASP A 33 4.22 -25.36 -13.09
N TRP A 34 3.56 -24.32 -12.62
CA TRP A 34 4.20 -23.08 -12.17
C TRP A 34 4.36 -22.87 -10.65
N PRO A 35 3.86 -23.71 -9.73
CA PRO A 35 3.95 -23.39 -8.30
C PRO A 35 5.42 -23.36 -7.85
N SER A 36 6.01 -22.17 -7.86
CA SER A 36 7.32 -21.95 -7.26
C SER A 36 7.22 -22.08 -5.75
N LEU A 37 8.30 -22.55 -5.09
CA LEU A 37 8.40 -22.58 -3.63
C LEU A 37 8.14 -21.19 -3.01
N ARG A 38 8.50 -20.13 -3.75
CA ARG A 38 8.27 -18.74 -3.38
C ARG A 38 6.78 -18.42 -3.26
N PHE A 39 5.95 -18.85 -4.21
CA PHE A 39 4.51 -18.64 -4.15
C PHE A 39 3.90 -19.24 -2.88
N TRP A 40 4.20 -20.51 -2.61
CA TRP A 40 3.69 -21.17 -1.42
C TRP A 40 4.16 -20.50 -0.12
N SER A 41 5.42 -20.05 -0.05
CA SER A 41 5.91 -19.34 1.12
C SER A 41 5.20 -18.01 1.35
N GLU A 42 4.93 -17.24 0.30
CA GLU A 42 4.18 -15.98 0.39
C GLU A 42 2.74 -16.21 0.84
N TRP A 43 2.07 -17.22 0.30
CA TRP A 43 0.68 -17.55 0.67
C TRP A 43 0.56 -18.10 2.10
N ILE A 44 1.44 -18.98 2.49
CA ILE A 44 1.50 -19.47 3.89
C ILE A 44 1.74 -18.29 4.83
N PHE A 45 2.65 -17.38 4.49
CA PHE A 45 2.91 -16.19 5.29
C PHE A 45 1.67 -15.30 5.42
N LEU A 46 0.91 -15.07 4.33
CA LEU A 46 -0.34 -14.31 4.35
C LEU A 46 -1.37 -14.97 5.26
N VAL A 47 -1.58 -16.28 5.13
CA VAL A 47 -2.51 -17.03 5.98
C VAL A 47 -2.10 -16.94 7.46
N CYS A 48 -0.82 -17.20 7.77
CA CYS A 48 -0.32 -17.13 9.14
C CYS A 48 -0.44 -15.72 9.72
N THR A 49 -0.14 -14.69 8.94
CA THR A 49 -0.27 -13.28 9.35
C THR A 49 -1.72 -12.92 9.61
N TYR A 50 -2.65 -13.32 8.72
CA TYR A 50 -4.08 -13.10 8.93
C TYR A 50 -4.59 -13.79 10.20
N LEU A 51 -4.25 -15.08 10.37
CA LEU A 51 -4.64 -15.83 11.56
C LEU A 51 -4.04 -15.24 12.83
N ALA A 52 -2.76 -14.88 12.83
CA ALA A 52 -2.13 -14.24 13.96
C ALA A 52 -2.82 -12.91 14.31
N ALA A 53 -3.09 -12.06 13.32
CA ALA A 53 -3.80 -10.82 13.53
C ALA A 53 -5.21 -11.06 14.10
N ARG A 54 -5.92 -12.04 13.56
CA ARG A 54 -7.29 -12.39 13.95
C ARG A 54 -7.37 -12.99 15.35
N LEU A 55 -6.43 -13.85 15.70
CA LEU A 55 -6.41 -14.57 16.99
C LEU A 55 -5.89 -13.72 18.14
N PHE A 56 -4.84 -12.93 17.91
CA PHE A 56 -4.10 -12.25 18.97
C PHE A 56 -4.37 -10.76 19.08
N PHE A 57 -4.77 -10.11 17.98
CA PHE A 57 -4.84 -8.64 17.93
C PHE A 57 -6.25 -8.08 17.72
N THR A 58 -7.30 -8.89 17.53
CA THR A 58 -8.68 -8.39 17.34
C THR A 58 -9.09 -7.42 18.44
N ASP A 59 -8.84 -7.76 19.71
CA ASP A 59 -9.15 -6.92 20.86
C ASP A 59 -7.95 -6.10 21.36
N ARG A 60 -6.80 -6.20 20.69
CA ARG A 60 -5.52 -5.58 21.07
C ARG A 60 -4.95 -4.69 19.98
N GLN A 61 -5.79 -4.00 19.25
CA GLN A 61 -5.39 -3.15 18.12
C GLN A 61 -4.33 -2.10 18.51
N LYS A 62 -4.38 -1.53 19.72
CA LYS A 62 -3.38 -0.59 20.21
C LYS A 62 -2.00 -1.22 20.43
N VAL A 63 -1.97 -2.49 20.81
CA VAL A 63 -0.71 -3.25 20.95
C VAL A 63 -0.10 -3.48 19.57
N LEU A 64 -0.91 -3.89 18.59
CA LEU A 64 -0.48 -4.02 17.19
C LEU A 64 0.08 -2.68 16.65
N ALA A 65 -0.63 -1.57 16.93
CA ALA A 65 -0.16 -0.24 16.58
C ALA A 65 1.21 0.07 17.18
N GLY A 66 1.40 -0.24 18.45
CA GLY A 66 2.68 -0.07 19.13
C GLY A 66 3.81 -0.85 18.44
N PHE A 67 3.57 -2.11 18.07
CA PHE A 67 4.55 -2.92 17.33
C PHE A 67 4.87 -2.33 15.96
N ILE A 68 3.86 -1.85 15.21
CA ILE A 68 4.06 -1.20 13.91
C ILE A 68 4.90 0.07 14.07
N VAL A 69 4.63 0.89 15.09
CA VAL A 69 5.40 2.11 15.35
C VAL A 69 6.84 1.79 15.74
N ILE A 70 7.06 0.86 16.67
CA ILE A 70 8.41 0.48 17.13
C ILE A 70 9.25 -0.07 15.97
N SER A 71 8.70 -1.00 15.20
CA SER A 71 9.40 -1.57 14.05
C SER A 71 9.60 -0.53 12.94
N GLY A 72 8.65 0.40 12.75
CA GLY A 72 8.79 1.52 11.83
C GLY A 72 9.92 2.48 12.24
N VAL A 73 10.09 2.76 13.53
CA VAL A 73 11.23 3.54 14.04
C VAL A 73 12.54 2.82 13.76
N ALA A 74 12.63 1.52 14.03
CA ALA A 74 13.83 0.73 13.75
C ALA A 74 14.20 0.79 12.26
N GLN A 75 13.23 0.60 11.35
CA GLN A 75 13.42 0.71 9.91
C GLN A 75 13.78 2.13 9.47
N SER A 76 13.21 3.15 10.11
CA SER A 76 13.51 4.54 9.83
C SER A 76 14.93 4.92 10.23
N LEU A 77 15.36 4.52 11.42
CA LEU A 77 16.73 4.73 11.88
C LEU A 77 17.74 4.02 10.99
N TRP A 78 17.44 2.79 10.57
CA TRP A 78 18.27 2.05 9.62
C TRP A 78 18.44 2.82 8.29
N GLY A 79 17.33 3.23 7.66
CA GLY A 79 17.40 3.99 6.41
C GLY A 79 18.05 5.38 6.56
N ILE A 80 17.85 6.06 7.69
CA ILE A 80 18.54 7.34 7.97
C ILE A 80 20.06 7.09 8.05
N MET A 81 20.51 6.04 8.77
CA MET A 81 21.94 5.69 8.85
C MET A 81 22.54 5.32 7.50
N GLN A 82 21.76 4.71 6.60
CA GLN A 82 22.18 4.50 5.20
C GLN A 82 22.32 5.84 4.46
N ALA A 83 21.33 6.74 4.59
CA ALA A 83 21.35 8.03 3.91
C ALA A 83 22.55 8.90 4.30
N ILE A 84 22.97 8.87 5.58
CA ILE A 84 24.16 9.59 6.07
C ILE A 84 25.46 8.76 5.95
N ARG A 85 25.40 7.60 5.27
CA ARG A 85 26.55 6.70 4.99
C ARG A 85 27.23 6.11 6.23
N VAL A 86 26.54 5.99 7.35
CA VAL A 86 27.00 5.24 8.53
C VAL A 86 26.83 3.75 8.31
N LEU A 87 25.75 3.35 7.62
CA LEU A 87 25.55 1.99 7.13
C LEU A 87 25.67 1.94 5.60
N PRO A 88 26.11 0.80 5.04
CA PRO A 88 26.12 0.64 3.59
C PRO A 88 24.71 0.74 3.03
N PRO A 89 24.51 1.38 1.85
CA PRO A 89 23.23 1.41 1.19
C PRO A 89 22.80 -0.01 0.81
N GLY A 90 21.52 -0.30 0.93
CA GLY A 90 20.96 -1.61 0.56
C GLY A 90 20.89 -1.86 -0.95
N HIS A 91 21.17 -0.82 -1.76
CA HIS A 91 21.11 -0.87 -3.21
C HIS A 91 22.03 0.18 -3.82
N GLU A 92 22.65 -0.12 -4.98
CA GLU A 92 23.63 0.78 -5.64
C GLU A 92 23.04 2.15 -6.05
N TYR A 93 21.76 2.17 -6.43
CA TYR A 93 21.10 3.37 -6.95
C TYR A 93 20.31 4.18 -5.91
N PHE A 94 20.15 3.65 -4.69
CA PHE A 94 19.31 4.29 -3.68
C PHE A 94 20.09 4.58 -2.40
N ALA A 95 20.01 5.81 -1.94
CA ALA A 95 20.70 6.24 -0.72
C ALA A 95 20.17 5.57 0.56
N ALA A 96 18.89 5.24 0.59
CA ALA A 96 18.22 4.66 1.75
C ALA A 96 17.06 3.75 1.34
N THR A 97 17.03 2.55 1.88
CA THR A 97 15.97 1.54 1.66
C THR A 97 15.56 0.83 2.94
N GLY A 98 16.19 1.14 4.09
CA GLY A 98 16.06 0.32 5.28
C GLY A 98 16.50 -1.13 5.01
N ALA A 99 15.74 -2.10 5.48
CA ALA A 99 15.95 -3.52 5.18
C ALA A 99 15.21 -3.99 3.91
N PHE A 100 14.61 -3.09 3.14
CA PHE A 100 13.85 -3.42 1.93
C PHE A 100 14.74 -3.37 0.68
N PRO A 101 14.36 -4.08 -0.41
CA PRO A 101 15.14 -4.11 -1.64
C PRO A 101 15.12 -2.77 -2.39
N ASN A 102 14.10 -1.92 -2.16
CA ASN A 102 14.00 -0.61 -2.79
C ASN A 102 13.23 0.39 -1.90
N PRO A 103 13.31 1.70 -2.17
CA PRO A 103 12.71 2.73 -1.33
C PRO A 103 11.17 2.76 -1.36
N GLY A 104 10.51 2.17 -2.36
CA GLY A 104 9.04 2.13 -2.44
C GLY A 104 8.40 1.39 -1.26
N PRO A 105 8.64 0.08 -1.10
CA PRO A 105 8.15 -0.70 0.05
C PRO A 105 8.61 -0.14 1.40
N TRP A 106 9.86 0.35 1.50
CA TRP A 106 10.34 0.99 2.72
C TRP A 106 9.51 2.23 3.08
N GLY A 107 9.31 3.14 2.12
CA GLY A 107 8.49 4.33 2.31
C GLY A 107 7.04 3.98 2.65
N GLY A 108 6.47 2.95 2.03
CA GLY A 108 5.14 2.44 2.34
C GLY A 108 5.03 1.98 3.79
N TYR A 109 6.00 1.20 4.25
CA TYR A 109 6.06 0.73 5.64
C TYR A 109 6.21 1.88 6.64
N VAL A 110 7.09 2.85 6.36
CA VAL A 110 7.28 4.05 7.18
C VAL A 110 6.01 4.92 7.20
N SER A 111 5.32 5.05 6.06
CA SER A 111 4.03 5.77 5.97
C SER A 111 2.98 5.16 6.89
N ILE A 112 2.80 3.84 6.87
CA ILE A 112 1.85 3.13 7.74
C ILE A 112 2.24 3.31 9.21
N SER A 113 3.53 3.27 9.52
CA SER A 113 4.04 3.47 10.88
C SER A 113 3.79 4.90 11.36
N LEU A 114 3.95 5.90 10.49
CA LEU A 114 3.63 7.29 10.77
C LEU A 114 2.14 7.49 11.02
N ILE A 115 1.29 6.93 10.17
CA ILE A 115 -0.17 6.97 10.36
C ILE A 115 -0.55 6.35 11.71
N SER A 116 0.04 5.21 12.05
CA SER A 116 -0.17 4.52 13.32
C SER A 116 0.28 5.36 14.51
N CYS A 117 1.40 6.04 14.40
CA CYS A 117 1.92 6.97 15.42
C CYS A 117 0.96 8.16 15.59
N ILE A 118 0.51 8.78 14.50
CA ILE A 118 -0.44 9.91 14.53
C ILE A 118 -1.75 9.48 15.20
N MET A 119 -2.28 8.30 14.86
CA MET A 119 -3.50 7.77 15.49
C MET A 119 -3.30 7.55 16.99
N THR A 120 -2.12 7.07 17.40
CA THR A 120 -1.78 6.90 18.82
C THR A 120 -1.69 8.25 19.55
N ILE A 121 -1.11 9.29 18.94
CA ILE A 121 -1.07 10.65 19.46
C ILE A 121 -2.50 11.20 19.64
N ILE A 122 -3.36 10.95 18.65
CA ILE A 122 -4.75 11.39 18.67
C ILE A 122 -5.54 10.74 19.82
N ASP A 123 -5.32 9.45 20.04
CA ASP A 123 -5.97 8.67 21.09
C ASP A 123 -5.42 9.01 22.49
N ALA A 124 -4.16 9.36 22.60
CA ALA A 124 -3.48 9.66 23.86
C ALA A 124 -3.89 11.01 24.51
N LYS A 125 -4.97 11.65 24.05
CA LYS A 125 -5.43 12.97 24.51
C LYS A 125 -5.60 13.14 26.04
N LYS A 126 -5.56 12.07 26.81
CA LYS A 126 -5.74 12.07 28.27
C LYS A 126 -4.41 12.00 29.07
N GLY A 127 -3.27 11.82 28.42
CA GLY A 127 -1.97 11.69 29.09
C GLY A 127 -0.89 12.54 28.41
N LYS A 128 -0.69 13.78 28.90
CA LYS A 128 0.31 14.71 28.33
C LYS A 128 1.72 14.12 28.23
N ASN A 129 2.11 13.25 29.15
CA ASN A 129 3.46 12.66 29.18
C ASN A 129 3.71 11.68 28.00
N ALA A 130 2.73 10.89 27.59
CA ALA A 130 2.90 9.96 26.48
C ALA A 130 3.06 10.69 25.13
N GLN A 131 2.39 11.83 24.94
CA GLN A 131 2.50 12.61 23.71
C GLN A 131 3.90 13.22 23.51
N VAL A 132 4.58 13.63 24.59
CA VAL A 132 5.94 14.21 24.53
C VAL A 132 6.93 13.24 23.87
N PHE A 133 6.80 11.93 24.10
CA PHE A 133 7.65 10.92 23.47
C PHE A 133 7.22 10.57 22.04
N LEU A 134 5.94 10.70 21.72
CA LEU A 134 5.42 10.34 20.39
C LEU A 134 5.74 11.39 19.32
N TYR A 135 5.86 12.66 19.66
CA TYR A 135 6.21 13.72 18.71
C TYR A 135 7.63 13.54 18.10
N PRO A 136 8.70 13.29 18.88
CA PRO A 136 10.00 12.96 18.30
C PRO A 136 9.96 11.72 17.40
N ILE A 137 9.22 10.69 17.79
CA ILE A 137 9.01 9.48 16.98
C ILE A 137 8.37 9.83 15.63
N ALA A 138 7.29 10.64 15.65
CA ALA A 138 6.67 11.11 14.42
C ALA A 138 7.65 11.92 13.56
N GLY A 139 8.52 12.73 14.16
CA GLY A 139 9.58 13.47 13.47
C GLY A 139 10.58 12.54 12.76
N ILE A 140 11.04 11.48 13.43
CA ILE A 140 11.93 10.45 12.82
C ILE A 140 11.24 9.77 11.64
N LEU A 141 9.97 9.36 11.80
CA LEU A 141 9.19 8.73 10.75
C LEU A 141 8.95 9.68 9.56
N CYS A 142 8.68 10.96 9.80
CA CYS A 142 8.56 11.97 8.75
C CYS A 142 9.87 12.18 7.99
N LEU A 143 11.01 12.26 8.69
CA LEU A 143 12.32 12.37 8.05
C LEU A 143 12.62 11.15 7.17
N ALA A 144 12.38 9.95 7.68
CA ALA A 144 12.58 8.72 6.91
C ALA A 144 11.64 8.63 5.70
N LEU A 145 10.37 9.06 5.86
CA LEU A 145 9.41 9.13 4.77
C LEU A 145 9.88 10.11 3.67
N PHE A 146 10.43 11.24 4.05
CA PHE A 146 11.04 12.19 3.11
C PHE A 146 12.23 11.58 2.38
N LEU A 147 13.15 10.95 3.11
CA LEU A 147 14.34 10.28 2.55
C LEU A 147 14.02 9.07 1.68
N SER A 148 12.83 8.46 1.83
CA SER A 148 12.41 7.34 0.99
C SER A 148 12.21 7.73 -0.47
N ASP A 149 11.97 9.02 -0.75
CA ASP A 149 11.70 9.54 -2.09
C ASP A 149 10.58 8.75 -2.82
N SER A 150 9.66 8.15 -2.03
CA SER A 150 8.55 7.34 -2.51
C SER A 150 7.28 8.17 -2.65
N ARG A 151 6.93 8.53 -3.90
CA ARG A 151 5.72 9.31 -4.20
C ARG A 151 4.45 8.63 -3.72
N ALA A 152 4.34 7.31 -3.89
CA ALA A 152 3.19 6.53 -3.44
C ALA A 152 2.98 6.69 -1.93
N SER A 153 4.07 6.64 -1.16
CA SER A 153 4.03 6.77 0.30
C SER A 153 3.67 8.19 0.74
N TRP A 154 4.13 9.21 0.03
CA TRP A 154 3.75 10.61 0.29
C TRP A 154 2.27 10.83 0.00
N ILE A 155 1.77 10.35 -1.16
CA ILE A 155 0.36 10.45 -1.53
C ILE A 155 -0.52 9.73 -0.50
N ALA A 156 -0.14 8.53 -0.09
CA ALA A 156 -0.85 7.76 0.94
C ALA A 156 -0.92 8.52 2.27
N SER A 157 0.20 9.08 2.73
CA SER A 157 0.26 9.86 3.98
C SER A 157 -0.59 11.11 3.91
N ILE A 158 -0.54 11.85 2.78
CA ILE A 158 -1.35 13.05 2.55
C ILE A 158 -2.83 12.68 2.51
N ALA A 159 -3.22 11.62 1.82
CA ALA A 159 -4.62 11.17 1.75
C ALA A 159 -5.19 10.90 3.15
N VAL A 160 -4.40 10.26 4.01
CA VAL A 160 -4.82 10.02 5.41
C VAL A 160 -4.92 11.31 6.21
N LEU A 161 -3.96 12.23 6.07
CA LEU A 161 -4.02 13.52 6.76
C LEU A 161 -5.25 14.34 6.34
N LEU A 162 -5.61 14.29 5.05
CA LEU A 162 -6.83 14.91 4.52
C LEU A 162 -8.09 14.26 5.09
N TYR A 163 -8.14 12.93 5.14
CA TYR A 163 -9.25 12.20 5.75
C TYR A 163 -9.42 12.56 7.24
N LEU A 164 -8.35 12.56 8.02
CA LEU A 164 -8.38 12.91 9.44
C LEU A 164 -8.77 14.37 9.67
N SER A 165 -8.31 15.27 8.82
CA SER A 165 -8.69 16.68 8.87
C SER A 165 -10.17 16.86 8.56
N TRP A 166 -10.68 16.16 7.55
CA TRP A 166 -12.08 16.19 7.16
C TRP A 166 -13.00 15.63 8.26
N ASP A 167 -12.64 14.52 8.85
CA ASP A 167 -13.40 13.89 9.93
C ASP A 167 -13.48 14.81 11.17
N ARG A 168 -12.38 15.49 11.51
CA ARG A 168 -12.36 16.48 12.60
C ARG A 168 -13.16 17.75 12.30
N LEU A 169 -13.13 18.23 11.07
CA LEU A 169 -13.94 19.38 10.64
C LEU A 169 -15.44 19.07 10.70
N ARG A 170 -15.84 17.81 10.53
CA ARG A 170 -17.23 17.36 10.72
C ARG A 170 -17.67 17.35 12.18
N LEU A 171 -16.75 17.06 13.10
CA LEU A 171 -17.08 16.75 14.49
C LEU A 171 -17.02 17.92 15.47
N GLY A 172 -16.45 19.09 15.11
CA GLY A 172 -16.15 20.06 16.15
C GLY A 172 -16.18 21.54 15.83
N VAL A 173 -16.33 21.95 14.58
CA VAL A 173 -16.34 23.37 14.25
C VAL A 173 -17.55 23.68 13.35
N SER A 174 -18.43 24.53 13.84
CA SER A 174 -19.54 25.09 13.06
C SER A 174 -19.01 26.08 12.02
N PHE A 175 -18.20 25.60 11.07
CA PHE A 175 -17.87 26.40 9.91
C PHE A 175 -19.10 26.52 9.02
N SER A 176 -19.36 27.73 8.54
CA SER A 176 -20.37 27.91 7.48
C SER A 176 -19.96 27.07 6.27
N ASN A 177 -20.94 26.62 5.49
CA ASN A 177 -20.69 25.83 4.28
C ASN A 177 -19.66 26.46 3.34
N LYS A 178 -19.61 27.81 3.31
CA LYS A 178 -18.63 28.58 2.53
C LYS A 178 -17.17 28.26 2.93
N TYR A 179 -16.86 28.24 4.23
CA TYR A 179 -15.50 27.91 4.69
C TYR A 179 -15.13 26.44 4.45
N ARG A 180 -16.10 25.51 4.57
CA ARG A 180 -15.87 24.10 4.24
C ARG A 180 -15.51 23.92 2.77
N ILE A 181 -16.21 24.61 1.87
CA ILE A 181 -15.92 24.60 0.43
C ILE A 181 -14.52 25.18 0.16
N ILE A 182 -14.19 26.33 0.76
CA ILE A 182 -12.88 26.98 0.58
C ILE A 182 -11.77 26.02 1.03
N VAL A 183 -11.87 25.42 2.23
CA VAL A 183 -10.88 24.49 2.74
C VAL A 183 -10.76 23.26 1.84
N ALA A 184 -11.88 22.64 1.45
CA ALA A 184 -11.87 21.49 0.55
C ALA A 184 -11.23 21.81 -0.80
N THR A 185 -11.57 22.98 -1.38
CA THR A 185 -10.99 23.44 -2.66
C THR A 185 -9.51 23.73 -2.54
N SER A 186 -9.06 24.40 -1.47
CA SER A 186 -7.64 24.66 -1.22
C SER A 186 -6.85 23.37 -1.08
N ILE A 187 -7.38 22.38 -0.36
CA ILE A 187 -6.79 21.06 -0.22
C ILE A 187 -6.71 20.36 -1.59
N ALA A 188 -7.78 20.39 -2.39
CA ALA A 188 -7.80 19.79 -3.72
C ALA A 188 -6.78 20.46 -4.66
N ILE A 189 -6.64 21.78 -4.62
CA ILE A 189 -5.65 22.53 -5.40
C ILE A 189 -4.21 22.16 -4.95
N LEU A 190 -3.94 22.13 -3.64
CA LEU A 190 -2.64 21.74 -3.11
C LEU A 190 -2.29 20.30 -3.47
N PHE A 191 -3.27 19.40 -3.43
CA PHE A 191 -3.09 18.00 -3.85
C PHE A 191 -2.78 17.92 -5.36
N ALA A 192 -3.53 18.62 -6.19
CA ALA A 192 -3.33 18.64 -7.64
C ALA A 192 -1.95 19.25 -7.99
N ALA A 193 -1.60 20.39 -7.39
CA ALA A 193 -0.31 21.04 -7.60
C ALA A 193 0.85 20.18 -7.11
N GLY A 194 0.70 19.54 -5.95
CA GLY A 194 1.68 18.60 -5.40
C GLY A 194 1.85 17.38 -6.30
N SER A 195 0.76 16.78 -6.77
CA SER A 195 0.78 15.64 -7.70
C SER A 195 1.44 16.00 -9.03
N TYR A 196 1.15 17.19 -9.56
CA TYR A 196 1.82 17.70 -10.78
C TYR A 196 3.30 17.95 -10.55
N GLY A 197 3.69 18.54 -9.43
CA GLY A 197 5.10 18.73 -9.04
C GLY A 197 5.84 17.40 -8.93
N LEU A 198 5.23 16.41 -8.27
CA LEU A 198 5.78 15.05 -8.13
C LEU A 198 5.87 14.33 -9.49
N TYR A 199 4.91 14.54 -10.39
CA TYR A 199 4.98 14.03 -11.76
C TYR A 199 6.18 14.62 -12.50
N ARG A 200 6.37 15.93 -12.43
CA ARG A 200 7.50 16.64 -13.06
C ARG A 200 8.85 16.20 -12.50
N TYR A 201 8.93 16.01 -11.22
CA TYR A 201 10.14 15.62 -10.50
C TYR A 201 10.67 14.23 -10.91
N LYS A 202 9.76 13.25 -11.12
CA LYS A 202 10.12 11.88 -11.54
C LYS A 202 9.32 11.44 -12.77
N LYS A 203 9.41 12.23 -13.84
CA LYS A 203 8.65 12.02 -15.07
C LYS A 203 8.89 10.63 -15.66
N GLU A 204 10.14 10.19 -15.75
CA GLU A 204 10.52 8.88 -16.30
C GLU A 204 9.85 7.72 -15.55
N SER A 205 9.85 7.76 -14.21
CA SER A 205 9.18 6.74 -13.41
C SER A 205 7.64 6.75 -13.57
N ALA A 206 7.05 7.91 -13.88
CA ALA A 206 5.61 7.99 -14.16
C ALA A 206 5.30 7.46 -15.57
N GLU A 207 6.13 7.80 -16.55
CA GLU A 207 6.01 7.31 -17.92
C GLU A 207 6.23 5.80 -17.99
N GLY A 208 7.19 5.25 -17.22
CA GLY A 208 7.38 3.82 -17.08
C GLY A 208 6.13 3.09 -16.56
N ARG A 209 5.45 3.63 -15.55
CA ARG A 209 4.18 3.06 -15.08
C ARG A 209 3.07 3.14 -16.14
N MET A 210 3.00 4.24 -16.88
CA MET A 210 2.04 4.36 -17.99
C MET A 210 2.30 3.33 -19.08
N LEU A 211 3.56 3.05 -19.41
CA LEU A 211 3.92 1.96 -20.31
C LEU A 211 3.45 0.62 -19.78
N ILE A 212 3.75 0.32 -18.50
CA ILE A 212 3.33 -0.92 -17.85
C ILE A 212 1.81 -1.11 -17.96
N TRP A 213 1.04 -0.09 -17.58
CA TRP A 213 -0.42 -0.18 -17.59
C TRP A 213 -1.00 -0.34 -19.00
N LYS A 214 -0.39 0.33 -20.01
CA LYS A 214 -0.79 0.17 -21.40
C LYS A 214 -0.49 -1.24 -21.93
N SER A 215 0.68 -1.78 -21.64
CA SER A 215 1.04 -3.16 -21.99
C SER A 215 0.14 -4.19 -21.28
N CYS A 216 -0.31 -3.91 -20.04
CA CYS A 216 -1.23 -4.78 -19.32
C CYS A 216 -2.62 -4.85 -19.95
N VAL A 217 -3.04 -3.87 -20.76
CA VAL A 217 -4.37 -3.90 -21.40
C VAL A 217 -4.53 -5.14 -22.28
N GLU A 218 -3.48 -5.52 -23.01
CA GLU A 218 -3.47 -6.73 -23.83
C GLU A 218 -3.63 -7.99 -22.96
N LEU A 219 -2.79 -8.16 -21.94
CA LEU A 219 -2.88 -9.29 -21.01
C LEU A 219 -4.27 -9.40 -20.38
N VAL A 220 -4.86 -8.28 -19.97
CA VAL A 220 -6.20 -8.26 -19.40
C VAL A 220 -7.25 -8.66 -20.42
N SER A 221 -7.13 -8.21 -21.68
CA SER A 221 -8.11 -8.51 -22.72
C SER A 221 -8.12 -9.99 -23.12
N GLU A 222 -6.96 -10.66 -23.13
CA GLU A 222 -6.82 -12.07 -23.49
C GLU A 222 -7.52 -13.01 -22.49
N LYS A 223 -7.40 -12.73 -21.20
CA LYS A 223 -7.96 -13.58 -20.13
C LYS A 223 -8.67 -12.76 -19.06
N PHE A 224 -9.65 -11.96 -19.46
CA PHE A 224 -10.36 -11.02 -18.62
C PHE A 224 -10.96 -11.64 -17.35
N TRP A 225 -11.57 -12.82 -17.43
CA TRP A 225 -12.30 -13.41 -16.30
C TRP A 225 -11.40 -14.06 -15.26
N THR A 226 -10.39 -14.80 -15.69
CA THR A 226 -9.57 -15.67 -14.82
C THR A 226 -8.14 -15.19 -14.65
N GLY A 227 -7.69 -14.27 -15.51
CA GLY A 227 -6.29 -13.87 -15.58
C GLY A 227 -5.38 -15.00 -16.10
N HIS A 228 -4.09 -14.75 -16.03
CA HIS A 228 -3.06 -15.64 -16.58
C HIS A 228 -2.44 -16.60 -15.55
N GLY A 229 -2.84 -16.50 -14.30
CA GLY A 229 -2.30 -17.26 -13.18
C GLY A 229 -1.42 -16.40 -12.27
N ILE A 230 -1.51 -16.65 -10.95
CA ILE A 230 -0.73 -15.91 -9.96
C ILE A 230 0.76 -16.14 -10.17
N GLY A 231 1.55 -15.07 -10.07
CA GLY A 231 3.00 -15.08 -10.24
C GLY A 231 3.47 -15.14 -11.68
N THR A 232 2.57 -15.05 -12.68
CA THR A 232 2.94 -15.09 -14.11
C THR A 232 3.29 -13.72 -14.68
N PHE A 233 2.94 -12.64 -13.97
CA PHE A 233 3.14 -11.26 -14.43
C PHE A 233 4.57 -10.97 -14.91
N PRO A 234 5.66 -11.32 -14.20
CA PRO A 234 7.02 -10.99 -14.61
C PRO A 234 7.41 -11.56 -15.98
N VAL A 235 6.85 -12.71 -16.34
CA VAL A 235 7.16 -13.40 -17.60
C VAL A 235 6.31 -12.82 -18.73
N LEU A 236 5.00 -12.76 -18.54
CA LEU A 236 4.05 -12.34 -19.58
C LEU A 236 4.13 -10.84 -19.89
N TYR A 237 4.44 -10.04 -18.88
CA TYR A 237 4.58 -8.60 -19.05
C TYR A 237 5.68 -8.23 -20.07
N MET A 238 6.80 -8.96 -20.10
CA MET A 238 7.89 -8.68 -21.04
C MET A 238 7.45 -8.86 -22.49
N ASP A 239 6.68 -9.92 -22.77
CA ASP A 239 6.16 -10.18 -24.09
C ASP A 239 5.11 -9.13 -24.50
N ALA A 240 4.17 -8.81 -23.61
CA ALA A 240 3.19 -7.75 -23.82
C ALA A 240 3.83 -6.36 -23.99
N GLN A 241 4.90 -6.05 -23.25
CA GLN A 241 5.65 -4.82 -23.44
C GLN A 241 6.32 -4.78 -24.83
N ALA A 242 6.95 -5.88 -25.25
CA ALA A 242 7.60 -5.97 -26.54
C ALA A 242 6.58 -5.79 -27.68
N HIS A 243 5.39 -6.42 -27.56
CA HIS A 243 4.29 -6.29 -28.54
C HIS A 243 3.79 -4.84 -28.59
N TYR A 244 3.50 -4.22 -27.43
CA TYR A 244 3.07 -2.81 -27.36
C TYR A 244 4.08 -1.86 -28.03
N VAL A 245 5.38 -2.04 -27.77
CA VAL A 245 6.47 -1.21 -28.36
C VAL A 245 6.53 -1.41 -29.87
N ALA A 246 6.36 -2.62 -30.37
CA ALA A 246 6.36 -2.92 -31.79
C ALA A 246 5.16 -2.29 -32.53
N GLU A 247 3.97 -2.31 -31.92
CA GLU A 247 2.76 -1.69 -32.49
C GLU A 247 2.75 -0.16 -32.38
N HIS A 248 3.47 0.40 -31.41
CA HIS A 248 3.49 1.84 -31.15
C HIS A 248 4.92 2.40 -31.15
N PRO A 249 5.66 2.35 -32.28
CA PRO A 249 7.07 2.74 -32.33
C PRO A 249 7.30 4.20 -31.96
N GLU A 250 6.35 5.09 -32.26
CA GLU A 250 6.42 6.52 -31.95
C GLU A 250 5.97 6.88 -30.53
N SER A 251 5.67 5.90 -29.70
CA SER A 251 5.20 6.16 -28.33
C SER A 251 6.35 6.71 -27.46
N ARG A 252 6.13 7.88 -26.88
CA ARG A 252 7.09 8.49 -25.94
C ARG A 252 7.41 7.61 -24.72
N PHE A 253 6.54 6.64 -24.41
CA PHE A 253 6.71 5.75 -23.28
C PHE A 253 7.76 4.66 -23.53
N ASN A 254 8.11 4.38 -24.80
CA ASN A 254 9.05 3.33 -25.18
C ASN A 254 10.44 3.52 -24.57
N MET A 255 10.86 4.79 -24.35
CA MET A 255 12.12 5.13 -23.67
C MET A 255 12.18 4.62 -22.21
N SER A 256 11.03 4.31 -21.61
CA SER A 256 10.92 3.81 -20.24
C SER A 256 10.76 2.29 -20.17
N ALA A 257 10.96 1.58 -21.27
CA ALA A 257 10.85 0.12 -21.32
C ALA A 257 11.93 -0.54 -20.46
N THR A 258 11.51 -1.29 -19.46
CA THR A 258 12.41 -2.00 -18.53
C THR A 258 11.76 -3.30 -18.07
N ASN A 259 12.58 -4.20 -17.55
CA ASN A 259 12.08 -5.42 -16.94
C ASN A 259 11.41 -5.10 -15.60
N ASN A 260 10.11 -5.35 -15.51
CA ASN A 260 9.32 -5.12 -14.31
C ASN A 260 8.64 -6.40 -13.85
N THR A 261 8.69 -6.62 -12.55
CA THR A 261 8.07 -7.78 -11.90
C THR A 261 6.70 -7.49 -11.32
N GLN A 262 6.26 -6.22 -11.38
CA GLN A 262 5.00 -5.75 -10.78
C GLN A 262 4.36 -4.66 -11.64
N ALA A 263 3.02 -4.56 -11.59
CA ALA A 263 2.28 -3.53 -12.32
C ALA A 263 2.30 -2.15 -11.65
N PHE A 264 2.86 -2.01 -10.45
CA PHE A 264 2.79 -0.79 -9.63
C PHE A 264 1.36 -0.25 -9.43
N ASN A 265 0.40 -1.12 -9.51
CA ASN A 265 -1.00 -0.92 -9.18
C ASN A 265 -1.61 -2.29 -8.89
N GLU A 266 -2.00 -2.52 -7.64
CA GLU A 266 -2.45 -3.84 -7.17
C GLU A 266 -3.71 -4.32 -7.88
N ILE A 267 -4.59 -3.41 -8.29
CA ILE A 267 -5.81 -3.79 -9.01
C ILE A 267 -5.45 -4.30 -10.41
N ILE A 268 -4.60 -3.58 -11.14
CA ILE A 268 -4.16 -3.99 -12.49
C ILE A 268 -3.39 -5.30 -12.40
N HIS A 269 -2.50 -5.42 -11.41
CA HIS A 269 -1.73 -6.64 -11.17
C HIS A 269 -2.64 -7.84 -10.91
N THR A 270 -3.63 -7.66 -10.01
CA THR A 270 -4.61 -8.70 -9.69
C THR A 270 -5.47 -9.07 -10.90
N ILE A 271 -5.90 -8.11 -11.72
CA ILE A 271 -6.68 -8.42 -12.92
C ILE A 271 -5.83 -9.19 -13.94
N ALA A 272 -4.57 -8.81 -14.15
CA ALA A 272 -3.68 -9.50 -15.07
C ALA A 272 -3.44 -10.97 -14.64
N GLU A 273 -3.23 -11.21 -13.34
CA GLU A 273 -2.93 -12.54 -12.83
C GLU A 273 -4.16 -13.38 -12.47
N GLN A 274 -5.18 -12.77 -11.85
CA GLN A 274 -6.34 -13.47 -11.26
C GLN A 274 -7.67 -13.13 -11.96
N GLY A 275 -7.63 -12.27 -12.97
CA GLY A 275 -8.81 -11.80 -13.69
C GLY A 275 -9.69 -10.88 -12.86
N ILE A 276 -10.81 -10.48 -13.47
CA ILE A 276 -11.80 -9.61 -12.81
C ILE A 276 -12.44 -10.30 -11.60
N ILE A 277 -12.52 -11.63 -11.57
CA ILE A 277 -13.04 -12.38 -10.43
C ILE A 277 -12.14 -12.14 -9.21
N GLY A 278 -10.82 -12.32 -9.35
CA GLY A 278 -9.87 -12.04 -8.26
C GLY A 278 -9.94 -10.59 -7.78
N ALA A 279 -10.03 -9.64 -8.70
CA ALA A 279 -10.14 -8.23 -8.37
C ALA A 279 -11.44 -7.89 -7.62
N ILE A 280 -12.59 -8.46 -8.00
CA ILE A 280 -13.87 -8.26 -7.29
C ILE A 280 -13.76 -8.80 -5.85
N VAL A 281 -13.17 -9.98 -5.67
CA VAL A 281 -13.00 -10.56 -4.33
C VAL A 281 -12.04 -9.71 -3.50
N LEU A 282 -10.91 -9.27 -4.05
CA LEU A 282 -9.98 -8.37 -3.38
C LEU A 282 -10.65 -7.05 -2.97
N LEU A 283 -11.37 -6.40 -3.87
CA LEU A 283 -12.10 -5.17 -3.58
C LEU A 283 -13.20 -5.38 -2.53
N SER A 284 -13.83 -6.56 -2.50
CA SER A 284 -14.80 -6.92 -1.48
C SER A 284 -14.15 -7.09 -0.11
N VAL A 285 -12.95 -7.68 -0.04
CA VAL A 285 -12.15 -7.75 1.19
C VAL A 285 -11.81 -6.35 1.68
N ILE A 286 -11.26 -5.50 0.81
CA ILE A 286 -10.88 -4.11 1.14
C ILE A 286 -12.10 -3.31 1.60
N GLY A 287 -13.20 -3.36 0.86
CA GLY A 287 -14.43 -2.64 1.17
C GLY A 287 -15.05 -3.08 2.51
N THR A 288 -15.03 -4.39 2.78
CA THR A 288 -15.54 -4.94 4.05
C THR A 288 -14.62 -4.57 5.22
N ALA A 289 -13.30 -4.66 5.04
CA ALA A 289 -12.34 -4.23 6.05
C ALA A 289 -12.50 -2.73 6.36
N PHE A 290 -12.71 -1.90 5.32
CA PHE A 290 -12.98 -0.48 5.50
C PHE A 290 -14.32 -0.23 6.21
N TYR A 291 -15.38 -0.94 5.84
CA TYR A 291 -16.68 -0.82 6.50
C TYR A 291 -16.60 -1.08 8.01
N TYR A 292 -15.88 -2.12 8.42
CA TYR A 292 -15.69 -2.42 9.84
C TYR A 292 -14.70 -1.48 10.53
N GLY A 293 -13.63 -1.07 9.82
CA GLY A 293 -12.55 -0.24 10.36
C GLY A 293 -12.82 1.26 10.38
N ARG A 294 -13.79 1.77 9.59
CA ARG A 294 -13.98 3.22 9.32
C ARG A 294 -14.19 4.08 10.56
N ARG A 295 -14.76 3.52 11.63
CA ARG A 295 -14.99 4.23 12.90
C ARG A 295 -13.95 3.90 13.96
N GLN A 296 -12.93 3.14 13.59
CA GLN A 296 -11.88 2.67 14.48
C GLN A 296 -10.52 3.25 14.06
N TRP A 297 -9.52 2.97 14.85
CA TRP A 297 -8.13 3.28 14.57
C TRP A 297 -7.62 2.70 13.24
N THR A 298 -8.17 1.58 12.81
CA THR A 298 -7.79 0.89 11.57
C THR A 298 -8.24 1.60 10.29
N GLY A 299 -9.26 2.44 10.32
CA GLY A 299 -9.78 3.13 9.15
C GLY A 299 -8.72 3.97 8.42
N PRO A 300 -8.02 4.90 9.08
CA PRO A 300 -6.94 5.66 8.47
C PRO A 300 -5.78 4.80 7.94
N VAL A 301 -5.43 3.72 8.64
CA VAL A 301 -4.39 2.77 8.19
C VAL A 301 -4.82 2.08 6.89
N LEU A 302 -6.08 1.65 6.79
CA LEU A 302 -6.61 1.04 5.57
C LEU A 302 -6.64 2.03 4.39
N ILE A 303 -6.98 3.31 4.63
CA ILE A 303 -6.89 4.35 3.59
C ILE A 303 -5.44 4.50 3.10
N GLY A 304 -4.48 4.55 4.02
CA GLY A 304 -3.06 4.64 3.67
C GLY A 304 -2.60 3.44 2.86
N LEU A 305 -2.92 2.22 3.30
CA LEU A 305 -2.58 0.97 2.61
C LEU A 305 -3.17 0.91 1.21
N THR A 306 -4.48 1.15 1.07
CA THR A 306 -5.15 1.11 -0.24
C THR A 306 -4.64 2.20 -1.18
N THR A 307 -4.42 3.42 -0.68
CA THR A 307 -3.85 4.48 -1.50
C THR A 307 -2.43 4.13 -1.95
N PHE A 308 -1.61 3.58 -1.05
CA PHE A 308 -0.26 3.14 -1.40
C PHE A 308 -0.28 2.05 -2.49
N SER A 309 -1.13 1.03 -2.35
CA SER A 309 -1.21 -0.11 -3.28
C SER A 309 -1.67 0.27 -4.71
N LEU A 310 -2.32 1.43 -4.86
CA LEU A 310 -2.70 1.95 -6.18
C LEU A 310 -1.52 2.62 -6.93
N PHE A 311 -0.44 2.94 -6.21
CA PHE A 311 0.68 3.72 -6.76
C PHE A 311 2.06 3.13 -6.45
N SER A 312 2.12 1.92 -5.87
CA SER A 312 3.39 1.28 -5.47
C SER A 312 3.79 0.14 -6.36
#